data_6653b9fad6a16dde5e383db766c35977
#
_entry.id   6653b9fad6a16dde5e383db766c35977
#
_cell.length_a   1.000
_cell.length_b   1.000
_cell.length_c   1.000
_cell.angle_alpha   90.00
_cell.angle_beta   90.00
_cell.angle_gamma   90.00
#
_symmetry.space_group_name_H-M   'P 1'
#
loop_
_entity.id
_entity.type
_entity.pdbx_description
1 polymer ?
#
loop_
_entity_poly.entity_id
_entity_poly.type
_entity_poly.pdbx_seq_one_letter_code
_entity_poly.pdbx_strand_id
1 'polypeptide(L)'
;MSEILLDTDKLEALSGKVVTDITGAIGVLLSYIGDQSGVYRALEAHGPCTASQLANTTGLNERYLQEFLSSNAGSGYITYDGQANEFSITPEQAAVFVKEGDPTCVQGFIQAVVSQYATHNTALEVFKTGRGRPWSEHHICCFCGTDRVFGPQYEENLINSWIPSLDGIQAKLEHGCKVVDVACGHGSSTILMAENFPNSTIHGFDSHEPSIEVAREKAKDIQGYHPAGSSSRIDAVHRPGSGQECPVFNIR
;
A
#
# COMPACT_ATOMS: atom_id res chain seq x y z
N MET A 1 25.48 -3.82 -46.87
CA MET A 1 24.80 -3.47 -45.62
C MET A 1 25.12 -2.01 -45.36
N SER A 2 24.13 -1.11 -45.40
CA SER A 2 24.35 0.30 -45.05
C SER A 2 24.71 0.37 -43.57
N GLU A 3 25.81 1.03 -43.24
CA GLU A 3 26.14 1.36 -41.84
C GLU A 3 24.99 2.19 -41.23
N ILE A 4 24.37 1.69 -40.19
CA ILE A 4 23.37 2.44 -39.44
C ILE A 4 24.15 3.50 -38.66
N LEU A 5 24.10 4.76 -39.10
CA LEU A 5 24.64 5.90 -38.39
C LEU A 5 23.75 6.15 -37.16
N LEU A 6 24.29 5.94 -35.95
CA LEU A 6 23.60 6.25 -34.70
C LEU A 6 23.59 7.78 -34.50
N ASP A 7 22.43 8.29 -34.12
CA ASP A 7 22.27 9.65 -33.64
C ASP A 7 22.76 9.70 -32.16
N THR A 8 23.91 10.32 -31.97
CA THR A 8 24.60 10.33 -30.68
C THR A 8 23.79 11.03 -29.61
N ASP A 9 23.10 12.12 -29.94
CA ASP A 9 22.31 12.89 -28.98
C ASP A 9 21.12 12.06 -28.47
N LYS A 10 20.46 11.33 -29.37
CA LYS A 10 19.37 10.40 -28.97
C LYS A 10 19.87 9.23 -28.14
N LEU A 11 21.05 8.72 -28.49
CA LEU A 11 21.66 7.63 -27.73
C LEU A 11 21.99 8.06 -26.29
N GLU A 12 22.60 9.22 -26.11
CA GLU A 12 22.96 9.78 -24.81
C GLU A 12 21.70 10.08 -23.98
N ALA A 13 20.69 10.71 -24.57
CA ALA A 13 19.43 11.00 -23.90
C ALA A 13 18.73 9.73 -23.43
N LEU A 14 18.65 8.68 -24.28
CA LEU A 14 18.04 7.41 -23.91
C LEU A 14 18.84 6.69 -22.82
N SER A 15 20.17 6.65 -22.94
CA SER A 15 21.05 6.03 -21.95
C SER A 15 20.91 6.72 -20.58
N GLY A 16 20.93 8.05 -20.55
CA GLY A 16 20.74 8.84 -19.34
C GLY A 16 19.39 8.57 -18.67
N LYS A 17 18.31 8.50 -19.48
CA LYS A 17 16.99 8.14 -18.96
C LYS A 17 16.99 6.74 -18.33
N VAL A 18 17.54 5.75 -19.02
CA VAL A 18 17.55 4.36 -18.51
C VAL A 18 18.36 4.25 -17.22
N VAL A 19 19.50 4.95 -17.11
CA VAL A 19 20.30 4.99 -15.88
C VAL A 19 19.51 5.61 -14.73
N THR A 20 18.77 6.70 -14.97
CA THR A 20 17.89 7.32 -13.99
C THR A 20 16.80 6.36 -13.52
N ASP A 21 16.14 5.67 -14.45
CA ASP A 21 15.09 4.69 -14.13
C ASP A 21 15.65 3.51 -13.30
N ILE A 22 16.84 3.01 -13.62
CA ILE A 22 17.53 1.95 -12.83
C ILE A 22 17.83 2.44 -11.42
N THR A 23 18.34 3.66 -11.28
CA THR A 23 18.64 4.25 -9.97
C THR A 23 17.36 4.39 -9.13
N GLY A 24 16.27 4.86 -9.75
CA GLY A 24 14.97 4.95 -9.09
C GLY A 24 14.44 3.57 -8.67
N ALA A 25 14.60 2.55 -9.51
CA ALA A 25 14.17 1.18 -9.20
C ALA A 25 14.89 0.60 -7.97
N ILE A 26 16.19 0.85 -7.83
CA ILE A 26 16.97 0.48 -6.63
C ILE A 26 16.54 1.33 -5.43
N GLY A 27 16.28 2.63 -5.62
CA GLY A 27 15.76 3.52 -4.58
C GLY A 27 14.43 3.01 -3.99
N VAL A 28 13.51 2.55 -4.83
CA VAL A 28 12.23 1.92 -4.42
C VAL A 28 12.49 0.68 -3.56
N LEU A 29 13.40 -0.21 -3.97
CA LEU A 29 13.74 -1.41 -3.20
C LEU A 29 14.35 -1.05 -1.84
N LEU A 30 15.29 -0.10 -1.80
CA LEU A 30 15.90 0.38 -0.55
C LEU A 30 14.84 1.02 0.36
N SER A 31 13.92 1.82 -0.19
CA SER A 31 12.82 2.42 0.59
C SER A 31 11.92 1.35 1.23
N TYR A 32 11.61 0.27 0.50
CA TYR A 32 10.90 -0.88 1.08
C TYR A 32 11.67 -1.51 2.24
N ILE A 33 12.99 -1.72 2.08
CA ILE A 33 13.84 -2.25 3.16
C ILE A 33 13.84 -1.32 4.37
N GLY A 34 13.93 0.00 4.16
CA GLY A 34 13.88 1.01 5.22
C GLY A 34 12.56 1.02 5.99
N ASP A 35 11.44 0.88 5.29
CA ASP A 35 10.12 0.75 5.89
C ASP A 35 10.00 -0.53 6.72
N GLN A 36 10.30 -1.68 6.13
CA GLN A 36 10.16 -2.99 6.79
C GLN A 36 11.11 -3.18 7.97
N SER A 37 12.32 -2.59 7.91
CA SER A 37 13.28 -2.61 9.01
C SER A 37 13.00 -1.53 10.08
N GLY A 38 12.06 -0.61 9.83
CA GLY A 38 11.70 0.47 10.74
C GLY A 38 12.69 1.62 10.82
N VAL A 39 13.67 1.70 9.90
CA VAL A 39 14.73 2.72 9.94
C VAL A 39 14.18 4.14 9.86
N TYR A 40 13.22 4.40 8.96
CA TYR A 40 12.65 5.75 8.83
C TYR A 40 11.91 6.19 10.10
N ARG A 41 11.11 5.29 10.72
CA ARG A 41 10.42 5.57 11.99
C ARG A 41 11.40 5.79 13.14
N ALA A 42 12.48 4.99 13.18
CA ALA A 42 13.51 5.14 14.19
C ALA A 42 14.26 6.46 14.06
N LEU A 43 14.57 6.87 12.82
CA LEU A 43 15.25 8.15 12.53
C LEU A 43 14.35 9.34 12.89
N GLU A 44 13.05 9.28 12.61
CA GLU A 44 12.10 10.32 13.03
C GLU A 44 12.01 10.42 14.56
N ALA A 45 11.89 9.30 15.24
CA ALA A 45 11.74 9.27 16.70
C ALA A 45 13.02 9.70 17.45
N HIS A 46 14.19 9.37 16.90
CA HIS A 46 15.48 9.72 17.52
C HIS A 46 15.85 11.18 17.28
N GLY A 47 15.50 11.72 16.13
CA GLY A 47 16.03 12.99 15.62
C GLY A 47 17.44 12.81 15.00
N PRO A 48 18.19 13.91 14.75
CA PRO A 48 19.50 13.83 14.15
C PRO A 48 20.45 12.90 14.92
N CYS A 49 21.09 11.97 14.18
CA CYS A 49 21.98 10.97 14.79
C CYS A 49 22.95 10.37 13.78
N THR A 50 24.04 9.80 14.30
CA THR A 50 24.98 8.99 13.50
C THR A 50 24.39 7.60 13.23
N ALA A 51 24.92 6.90 12.22
CA ALA A 51 24.54 5.52 11.94
C ALA A 51 24.79 4.59 13.15
N SER A 52 25.87 4.83 13.91
CA SER A 52 26.21 4.07 15.11
C SER A 52 25.17 4.26 16.23
N GLN A 53 24.73 5.49 16.48
CA GLN A 53 23.67 5.77 17.45
C GLN A 53 22.35 5.11 17.06
N LEU A 54 21.96 5.21 15.78
CA LEU A 54 20.75 4.59 15.29
C LEU A 54 20.83 3.05 15.31
N ALA A 55 22.02 2.48 15.01
CA ALA A 55 22.26 1.04 15.12
C ALA A 55 22.07 0.53 16.58
N ASN A 56 22.58 1.27 17.55
CA ASN A 56 22.41 0.94 18.96
C ASN A 56 20.94 1.00 19.41
N THR A 57 20.15 1.92 18.86
CA THR A 57 18.71 2.06 19.18
C THR A 57 17.87 0.98 18.51
N THR A 58 18.20 0.61 17.27
CA THR A 58 17.38 -0.32 16.46
C THR A 58 17.83 -1.77 16.55
N GLY A 59 19.05 -2.04 17.01
CA GLY A 59 19.69 -3.36 16.95
C GLY A 59 20.09 -3.80 15.54
N LEU A 60 20.02 -2.91 14.56
CA LEU A 60 20.45 -3.19 13.18
C LEU A 60 21.97 -3.15 13.05
N ASN A 61 22.49 -3.84 12.04
CA ASN A 61 23.93 -3.84 11.76
C ASN A 61 24.39 -2.44 11.29
N GLU A 62 25.34 -1.84 12.03
CA GLU A 62 25.84 -0.48 11.80
C GLU A 62 26.38 -0.28 10.38
N ARG A 63 27.14 -1.24 9.84
CA ARG A 63 27.72 -1.14 8.50
C ARG A 63 26.65 -1.03 7.43
N TYR A 64 25.65 -1.91 7.47
CA TYR A 64 24.57 -1.87 6.49
C TYR A 64 23.68 -0.64 6.67
N LEU A 65 23.46 -0.22 7.91
CA LEU A 65 22.71 1.00 8.20
C LEU A 65 23.42 2.24 7.66
N GLN A 66 24.75 2.34 7.81
CA GLN A 66 25.54 3.43 7.24
C GLN A 66 25.39 3.50 5.70
N GLU A 67 25.50 2.38 5.00
CA GLU A 67 25.35 2.34 3.53
C GLU A 67 23.91 2.72 3.11
N PHE A 68 22.92 2.21 3.83
CA PHE A 68 21.52 2.54 3.60
C PHE A 68 21.25 4.04 3.78
N LEU A 69 21.65 4.62 4.90
CA LEU A 69 21.47 6.05 5.19
C LEU A 69 22.18 6.92 4.17
N SER A 70 23.42 6.57 3.80
CA SER A 70 24.20 7.30 2.79
C SER A 70 23.50 7.28 1.42
N SER A 71 22.99 6.13 1.01
CA SER A 71 22.23 5.98 -0.25
C SER A 71 20.95 6.80 -0.25
N ASN A 72 20.19 6.75 0.84
CA ASN A 72 18.95 7.51 0.97
C ASN A 72 19.19 9.02 1.04
N ALA A 73 20.26 9.47 1.72
CA ALA A 73 20.65 10.87 1.73
C ALA A 73 21.07 11.35 0.33
N GLY A 74 21.85 10.55 -0.39
CA GLY A 74 22.23 10.83 -1.79
C GLY A 74 21.03 10.90 -2.74
N SER A 75 19.95 10.20 -2.44
CA SER A 75 18.68 10.25 -3.17
C SER A 75 17.75 11.38 -2.71
N GLY A 76 18.09 12.13 -1.65
CA GLY A 76 17.26 13.18 -1.07
C GLY A 76 16.06 12.67 -0.25
N TYR A 77 16.00 11.38 0.06
CA TYR A 77 14.91 10.77 0.85
C TYR A 77 15.04 11.03 2.35
N ILE A 78 16.27 11.25 2.82
CA ILE A 78 16.61 11.74 4.16
C ILE A 78 17.67 12.84 4.04
N THR A 79 17.94 13.53 5.15
CA THR A 79 18.93 14.61 5.21
C THR A 79 20.21 14.12 5.86
N TYR A 80 21.35 14.60 5.37
CA TYR A 80 22.68 14.35 5.96
C TYR A 80 23.40 15.66 6.23
N ASP A 81 23.85 15.86 7.47
CA ASP A 81 24.74 16.95 7.86
C ASP A 81 26.21 16.44 7.88
N GLY A 82 26.98 16.86 6.88
CA GLY A 82 28.38 16.45 6.76
C GLY A 82 29.31 17.06 7.82
N GLN A 83 28.91 18.12 8.53
CA GLN A 83 29.70 18.71 9.62
C GLN A 83 29.51 17.93 10.93
N ALA A 84 28.27 17.60 11.24
CA ALA A 84 27.93 16.80 12.40
C ALA A 84 28.11 15.28 12.17
N ASN A 85 28.21 14.83 10.92
CA ASN A 85 28.14 13.43 10.52
C ASN A 85 26.83 12.76 10.98
N GLU A 86 25.71 13.47 10.87
CA GLU A 86 24.40 13.03 11.35
C GLU A 86 23.39 12.94 10.20
N PHE A 87 22.54 11.93 10.31
CA PHE A 87 21.36 11.75 9.46
C PHE A 87 20.12 12.19 10.20
N SER A 88 19.17 12.75 9.45
CA SER A 88 17.87 13.18 9.98
C SER A 88 16.79 13.03 8.93
N ILE A 89 15.53 13.12 9.35
CA ILE A 89 14.36 13.15 8.47
C ILE A 89 13.56 14.42 8.76
N THR A 90 13.24 15.19 7.70
CA THR A 90 12.42 16.40 7.84
C THR A 90 10.94 16.04 7.98
N PRO A 91 10.07 16.97 8.44
CA PRO A 91 8.62 16.72 8.47
C PRO A 91 8.04 16.30 7.12
N GLU A 92 8.50 16.88 6.02
CA GLU A 92 8.05 16.55 4.65
C GLU A 92 8.51 15.14 4.26
N GLN A 93 9.76 14.78 4.55
CA GLN A 93 10.27 13.43 4.32
C GLN A 93 9.53 12.41 5.19
N ALA A 94 9.21 12.77 6.44
CA ALA A 94 8.44 11.92 7.34
C ALA A 94 7.00 11.72 6.85
N ALA A 95 6.33 12.74 6.30
CA ALA A 95 5.02 12.61 5.69
C ALA A 95 5.03 11.57 4.57
N VAL A 96 6.07 11.58 3.73
CA VAL A 96 6.22 10.65 2.58
C VAL A 96 6.57 9.23 3.02
N PHE A 97 7.46 9.05 4.02
CA PHE A 97 8.06 7.75 4.33
C PHE A 97 7.65 7.14 5.67
N VAL A 98 6.99 7.89 6.57
CA VAL A 98 6.73 7.44 7.96
C VAL A 98 5.26 7.51 8.35
N LYS A 99 4.56 8.57 7.97
CA LYS A 99 3.21 8.86 8.45
C LYS A 99 2.16 8.00 7.75
N GLU A 100 1.99 6.77 8.24
CA GLU A 100 0.90 5.91 7.80
C GLU A 100 -0.45 6.65 8.01
N GLY A 101 -1.30 6.59 7.00
CA GLY A 101 -2.57 7.31 7.01
C GLY A 101 -2.50 8.73 6.41
N ASP A 102 -1.31 9.32 6.24
CA ASP A 102 -1.16 10.57 5.49
C ASP A 102 -1.35 10.29 3.99
N PRO A 103 -2.18 11.06 3.27
CA PRO A 103 -2.40 10.86 1.82
C PRO A 103 -1.13 10.97 0.97
N THR A 104 -0.08 11.61 1.49
CA THR A 104 1.22 11.74 0.81
C THR A 104 2.17 10.57 1.09
N CYS A 105 1.83 9.66 2.01
CA CYS A 105 2.66 8.51 2.33
C CYS A 105 2.68 7.52 1.17
N VAL A 106 3.88 7.23 0.64
CA VAL A 106 4.06 6.38 -0.55
C VAL A 106 4.45 4.94 -0.23
N GLN A 107 4.59 4.58 1.05
CA GLN A 107 5.09 3.25 1.44
C GLN A 107 4.21 2.10 0.93
N GLY A 108 2.90 2.29 0.87
CA GLY A 108 1.99 1.31 0.27
C GLY A 108 2.27 1.08 -1.22
N PHE A 109 2.51 2.16 -2.00
CA PHE A 109 2.89 2.06 -3.41
C PHE A 109 4.24 1.36 -3.59
N ILE A 110 5.25 1.72 -2.78
CA ILE A 110 6.56 1.10 -2.77
C ILE A 110 6.44 -0.40 -2.52
N GLN A 111 5.67 -0.81 -1.53
CA GLN A 111 5.42 -2.21 -1.19
C GLN A 111 4.74 -2.96 -2.34
N ALA A 112 3.74 -2.36 -2.99
CA ALA A 112 3.06 -2.94 -4.14
C ALA A 112 4.00 -3.08 -5.35
N VAL A 113 4.88 -2.11 -5.62
CA VAL A 113 5.88 -2.18 -6.70
C VAL A 113 6.90 -3.29 -6.45
N VAL A 114 7.42 -3.41 -5.23
CA VAL A 114 8.38 -4.47 -4.86
C VAL A 114 7.79 -5.87 -5.03
N SER A 115 6.47 -6.03 -4.85
CA SER A 115 5.79 -7.29 -5.14
C SER A 115 5.93 -7.73 -6.59
N GLN A 116 6.02 -6.80 -7.54
CA GLN A 116 6.22 -7.11 -8.97
C GLN A 116 7.65 -7.61 -9.23
N TYR A 117 8.64 -7.06 -8.54
CA TYR A 117 10.01 -7.58 -8.62
C TYR A 117 10.11 -9.01 -8.11
N ALA A 118 9.42 -9.33 -7.00
CA ALA A 118 9.39 -10.68 -6.43
C ALA A 118 8.73 -11.72 -7.35
N THR A 119 7.83 -11.29 -8.25
CA THR A 119 7.03 -12.18 -9.11
C THR A 119 7.33 -12.06 -10.62
N HIS A 120 8.50 -11.51 -10.97
CA HIS A 120 8.89 -11.31 -12.38
C HIS A 120 8.86 -12.60 -13.23
N ASN A 121 9.18 -13.77 -12.64
CA ASN A 121 9.16 -15.06 -13.34
C ASN A 121 7.75 -15.43 -13.81
N THR A 122 6.72 -15.16 -13.01
CA THR A 122 5.32 -15.36 -13.42
C THR A 122 4.96 -14.45 -14.60
N ALA A 123 5.43 -13.19 -14.60
CA ALA A 123 5.22 -12.28 -15.72
C ALA A 123 5.85 -12.82 -17.02
N LEU A 124 7.07 -13.36 -16.97
CA LEU A 124 7.72 -13.99 -18.12
C LEU A 124 6.90 -15.16 -18.70
N GLU A 125 6.28 -15.97 -17.83
CA GLU A 125 5.41 -17.07 -18.28
C GLU A 125 4.11 -16.55 -18.93
N VAL A 126 3.51 -15.51 -18.37
CA VAL A 126 2.33 -14.83 -18.95
C VAL A 126 2.65 -14.29 -20.36
N PHE A 127 3.81 -13.68 -20.55
CA PHE A 127 4.25 -13.19 -21.87
C PHE A 127 4.41 -14.32 -22.92
N LYS A 128 4.83 -15.50 -22.49
CA LYS A 128 4.98 -16.66 -23.40
C LYS A 128 3.64 -17.31 -23.75
N THR A 129 2.76 -17.42 -22.77
CA THR A 129 1.56 -18.27 -22.89
C THR A 129 0.29 -17.48 -23.21
N GLY A 130 0.28 -16.17 -22.98
CA GLY A 130 -0.91 -15.33 -23.06
C GLY A 130 -1.95 -15.63 -21.95
N ARG A 131 -1.65 -16.53 -21.00
CA ARG A 131 -2.50 -16.81 -19.85
C ARG A 131 -2.39 -15.68 -18.84
N GLY A 132 -3.51 -15.10 -18.42
CA GLY A 132 -3.52 -14.10 -17.36
C GLY A 132 -2.98 -14.65 -16.03
N ARG A 133 -2.64 -13.74 -15.11
CA ARG A 133 -2.29 -14.08 -13.72
C ARG A 133 -3.50 -13.79 -12.84
N PRO A 134 -4.08 -14.79 -12.15
CA PRO A 134 -5.13 -14.58 -11.17
C PRO A 134 -4.66 -13.66 -10.04
N TRP A 135 -5.57 -12.87 -9.45
CA TRP A 135 -5.25 -11.97 -8.34
C TRP A 135 -4.58 -12.73 -7.19
N SER A 136 -5.08 -13.91 -6.85
CA SER A 136 -4.55 -14.77 -5.79
C SER A 136 -3.10 -15.26 -5.99
N GLU A 137 -2.55 -15.16 -7.20
CA GLU A 137 -1.15 -15.53 -7.51
C GLU A 137 -0.16 -14.37 -7.32
N HIS A 138 -0.61 -13.18 -6.88
CA HIS A 138 0.29 -12.09 -6.56
C HIS A 138 1.00 -12.33 -5.22
N HIS A 139 2.16 -11.66 -5.06
CA HIS A 139 2.90 -11.69 -3.81
C HIS A 139 2.13 -10.98 -2.69
N ILE A 140 2.28 -11.42 -1.44
CA ILE A 140 1.58 -10.83 -0.28
C ILE A 140 1.75 -9.31 -0.19
N CYS A 141 2.92 -8.78 -0.54
CA CYS A 141 3.18 -7.34 -0.56
C CYS A 141 2.26 -6.57 -1.53
N CYS A 142 1.66 -7.23 -2.55
CA CYS A 142 0.68 -6.60 -3.42
C CYS A 142 -0.60 -6.27 -2.66
N PHE A 143 -1.11 -7.23 -1.90
CA PHE A 143 -2.34 -7.08 -1.11
C PHE A 143 -2.15 -6.06 0.02
N CYS A 144 -1.07 -6.21 0.81
CA CYS A 144 -0.76 -5.29 1.90
C CYS A 144 -0.49 -3.88 1.39
N GLY A 145 0.28 -3.74 0.31
CA GLY A 145 0.58 -2.44 -0.29
C GLY A 145 -0.67 -1.75 -0.82
N THR A 146 -1.58 -2.50 -1.46
CA THR A 146 -2.86 -1.98 -1.95
C THR A 146 -3.72 -1.45 -0.81
N ASP A 147 -3.83 -2.18 0.29
CA ASP A 147 -4.59 -1.75 1.46
C ASP A 147 -3.98 -0.49 2.12
N ARG A 148 -2.65 -0.43 2.25
CA ARG A 148 -1.94 0.76 2.75
C ARG A 148 -2.12 2.01 1.88
N VAL A 149 -2.34 1.83 0.57
CA VAL A 149 -2.62 2.95 -0.37
C VAL A 149 -4.05 3.42 -0.24
N PHE A 150 -5.01 2.49 -0.27
CA PHE A 150 -6.43 2.86 -0.38
C PHE A 150 -7.11 3.06 0.96
N GLY A 151 -6.63 2.42 2.04
CA GLY A 151 -7.18 2.59 3.38
C GLY A 151 -7.32 4.06 3.80
N PRO A 152 -6.23 4.86 3.80
CA PRO A 152 -6.28 6.29 4.14
C PRO A 152 -7.20 7.10 3.23
N GLN A 153 -7.28 6.75 1.95
CA GLN A 153 -8.18 7.44 1.01
C GLN A 153 -9.66 7.15 1.33
N TYR A 154 -9.98 5.93 1.78
CA TYR A 154 -11.33 5.60 2.25
C TYR A 154 -11.66 6.37 3.54
N GLU A 155 -10.74 6.41 4.50
CA GLU A 155 -10.91 7.13 5.76
C GLU A 155 -11.20 8.62 5.53
N GLU A 156 -10.46 9.24 4.62
CA GLU A 156 -10.62 10.66 4.30
C GLU A 156 -11.91 10.94 3.50
N ASN A 157 -12.21 10.11 2.50
CA ASN A 157 -13.17 10.50 1.46
C ASN A 157 -14.46 9.70 1.44
N LEU A 158 -14.45 8.40 1.85
CA LEU A 158 -15.59 7.50 1.61
C LEU A 158 -16.88 8.03 2.26
N ILE A 159 -16.79 8.39 3.54
CA ILE A 159 -17.95 8.83 4.33
C ILE A 159 -18.25 10.31 4.08
N ASN A 160 -17.20 11.13 3.96
CA ASN A 160 -17.34 12.58 3.95
C ASN A 160 -17.58 13.18 2.55
N SER A 161 -17.25 12.45 1.49
CA SER A 161 -17.26 12.95 0.13
C SER A 161 -17.93 11.99 -0.85
N TRP A 162 -17.47 10.74 -0.94
CA TRP A 162 -17.93 9.84 -2.01
C TRP A 162 -19.36 9.38 -1.82
N ILE A 163 -19.73 8.88 -0.64
CA ILE A 163 -21.11 8.46 -0.34
C ILE A 163 -22.09 9.63 -0.45
N PRO A 164 -21.81 10.83 0.12
CA PRO A 164 -22.69 11.99 -0.02
C PRO A 164 -22.88 12.48 -1.47
N SER A 165 -21.91 12.23 -2.36
CA SER A 165 -22.03 12.58 -3.77
C SER A 165 -23.01 11.70 -4.57
N LEU A 166 -23.45 10.58 -3.98
CA LEU A 166 -24.39 9.64 -4.60
C LEU A 166 -25.82 9.96 -4.16
N ASP A 167 -26.68 10.33 -5.11
CA ASP A 167 -28.05 10.77 -4.83
C ASP A 167 -28.84 9.77 -3.96
N GLY A 168 -29.21 10.21 -2.76
CA GLY A 168 -30.04 9.45 -1.82
C GLY A 168 -29.39 8.21 -1.18
N ILE A 169 -28.13 7.91 -1.47
CA ILE A 169 -27.46 6.73 -0.92
C ILE A 169 -27.16 6.91 0.57
N GLN A 170 -26.67 8.08 0.98
CA GLN A 170 -26.41 8.36 2.40
C GLN A 170 -27.67 8.17 3.24
N ALA A 171 -28.80 8.74 2.82
CA ALA A 171 -30.07 8.60 3.55
C ALA A 171 -30.54 7.14 3.66
N LYS A 172 -30.31 6.30 2.62
CA LYS A 172 -30.60 4.88 2.67
C LYS A 172 -29.72 4.15 3.68
N LEU A 173 -28.42 4.46 3.72
CA LEU A 173 -27.48 3.89 4.66
C LEU A 173 -27.83 4.27 6.10
N GLU A 174 -28.18 5.52 6.36
CA GLU A 174 -28.61 6.02 7.67
C GLU A 174 -29.92 5.39 8.14
N HIS A 175 -30.90 5.21 7.22
CA HIS A 175 -32.16 4.56 7.52
C HIS A 175 -32.02 3.06 7.80
N GLY A 176 -31.05 2.42 7.17
CA GLY A 176 -30.77 0.99 7.26
C GLY A 176 -31.07 0.25 5.96
N CYS A 177 -30.04 -0.30 5.35
CA CYS A 177 -30.14 -1.13 4.16
C CYS A 177 -29.07 -2.25 4.17
N LYS A 178 -29.14 -3.12 3.15
CA LYS A 178 -28.10 -4.13 2.91
C LYS A 178 -27.15 -3.62 1.83
N VAL A 179 -25.84 -3.68 2.13
CA VAL A 179 -24.77 -3.26 1.24
C VAL A 179 -23.86 -4.43 0.97
N VAL A 180 -23.37 -4.52 -0.24
CA VAL A 180 -22.35 -5.50 -0.65
C VAL A 180 -21.15 -4.75 -1.19
N ASP A 181 -19.99 -4.97 -0.54
CA ASP A 181 -18.68 -4.50 -0.98
C ASP A 181 -17.98 -5.66 -1.70
N VAL A 182 -17.85 -5.56 -3.01
CA VAL A 182 -17.29 -6.62 -3.87
C VAL A 182 -15.81 -6.36 -4.13
N ALA A 183 -14.99 -7.38 -3.92
CA ALA A 183 -13.53 -7.29 -3.92
C ALA A 183 -13.02 -6.40 -2.76
N CYS A 184 -13.54 -6.65 -1.56
CA CYS A 184 -13.30 -5.83 -0.37
C CYS A 184 -11.84 -5.92 0.15
N GLY A 185 -11.04 -6.86 -0.34
CA GLY A 185 -9.66 -7.06 0.08
C GLY A 185 -9.53 -7.26 1.60
N HIS A 186 -8.75 -6.43 2.26
CA HIS A 186 -8.56 -6.42 3.73
C HIS A 186 -9.72 -5.74 4.49
N GLY A 187 -10.82 -5.38 3.82
CA GLY A 187 -12.06 -4.92 4.43
C GLY A 187 -12.09 -3.47 4.89
N SER A 188 -11.10 -2.63 4.54
CA SER A 188 -11.01 -1.25 5.06
C SER A 188 -12.24 -0.41 4.73
N SER A 189 -12.76 -0.44 3.50
CA SER A 189 -14.01 0.24 3.11
C SER A 189 -15.24 -0.36 3.78
N THR A 190 -15.31 -1.70 3.84
CA THR A 190 -16.42 -2.44 4.47
C THR A 190 -16.56 -2.08 5.93
N ILE A 191 -15.45 -2.09 6.66
CA ILE A 191 -15.35 -1.78 8.08
C ILE A 191 -15.78 -0.34 8.32
N LEU A 192 -15.21 0.61 7.59
CA LEU A 192 -15.51 2.03 7.72
C LEU A 192 -17.00 2.33 7.48
N MET A 193 -17.62 1.70 6.48
CA MET A 193 -19.06 1.83 6.26
C MET A 193 -19.88 1.25 7.41
N ALA A 194 -19.48 0.09 7.96
CA ALA A 194 -20.20 -0.53 9.07
C ALA A 194 -20.15 0.30 10.35
N GLU A 195 -19.02 0.94 10.64
CA GLU A 195 -18.86 1.84 11.79
C GLU A 195 -19.73 3.09 11.68
N ASN A 196 -19.82 3.67 10.48
CA ASN A 196 -20.51 4.93 10.27
C ASN A 196 -22.03 4.78 9.99
N PHE A 197 -22.50 3.60 9.58
CA PHE A 197 -23.90 3.33 9.29
C PHE A 197 -24.43 2.13 10.09
N PRO A 198 -24.58 2.26 11.42
CA PRO A 198 -24.91 1.13 12.31
C PRO A 198 -26.30 0.54 12.07
N ASN A 199 -27.20 1.24 11.38
CA ASN A 199 -28.51 0.74 11.00
C ASN A 199 -28.47 -0.16 9.74
N SER A 200 -27.37 -0.11 8.99
CA SER A 200 -27.16 -0.89 7.77
C SER A 200 -26.40 -2.18 8.04
N THR A 201 -26.60 -3.17 7.16
CA THR A 201 -25.81 -4.41 7.16
C THR A 201 -24.85 -4.37 5.99
N ILE A 202 -23.56 -4.37 6.27
CA ILE A 202 -22.51 -4.31 5.26
C ILE A 202 -21.84 -5.69 5.13
N HIS A 203 -21.76 -6.21 3.90
CA HIS A 203 -21.13 -7.49 3.60
C HIS A 203 -19.95 -7.28 2.66
N GLY A 204 -18.75 -7.66 3.08
CA GLY A 204 -17.58 -7.70 2.22
C GLY A 204 -17.40 -9.07 1.58
N PHE A 205 -17.09 -9.10 0.28
CA PHE A 205 -16.77 -10.31 -0.48
C PHE A 205 -15.46 -10.14 -1.23
N ASP A 206 -14.59 -11.15 -1.11
CA ASP A 206 -13.38 -11.24 -1.91
C ASP A 206 -13.11 -12.68 -2.30
N SER A 207 -12.47 -12.90 -3.45
CA SER A 207 -12.07 -14.24 -3.92
C SER A 207 -10.78 -14.73 -3.28
N HIS A 208 -10.02 -13.85 -2.60
CA HIS A 208 -8.75 -14.14 -1.96
C HIS A 208 -8.94 -14.40 -0.46
N GLU A 209 -9.05 -15.69 -0.08
CA GLU A 209 -9.31 -16.09 1.32
C GLU A 209 -8.34 -15.48 2.34
N PRO A 210 -7.00 -15.40 2.07
CA PRO A 210 -6.10 -14.74 3.02
C PRO A 210 -6.42 -13.25 3.27
N SER A 211 -6.93 -12.53 2.26
CA SER A 211 -7.40 -11.15 2.47
C SER A 211 -8.66 -11.10 3.34
N ILE A 212 -9.56 -12.06 3.17
CA ILE A 212 -10.77 -12.18 4.01
C ILE A 212 -10.41 -12.51 5.46
N GLU A 213 -9.40 -13.34 5.70
CA GLU A 213 -8.90 -13.60 7.05
C GLU A 213 -8.39 -12.33 7.74
N VAL A 214 -7.63 -11.51 7.01
CA VAL A 214 -7.17 -10.19 7.51
C VAL A 214 -8.37 -9.27 7.78
N ALA A 215 -9.35 -9.21 6.88
CA ALA A 215 -10.55 -8.40 7.05
C ALA A 215 -11.35 -8.82 8.29
N ARG A 216 -11.51 -10.12 8.51
CA ARG A 216 -12.19 -10.66 9.71
C ARG A 216 -11.44 -10.31 10.98
N GLU A 217 -10.10 -10.36 10.97
CA GLU A 217 -9.30 -10.02 12.14
C GLU A 217 -9.44 -8.53 12.48
N LYS A 218 -9.31 -7.63 11.50
CA LYS A 218 -9.55 -6.19 11.69
C LYS A 218 -10.95 -5.89 12.21
N ALA A 219 -11.95 -6.61 11.74
CA ALA A 219 -13.34 -6.42 12.16
C ALA A 219 -13.58 -6.77 13.63
N LYS A 220 -12.78 -7.66 14.25
CA LYS A 220 -12.91 -8.03 15.66
C LYS A 220 -12.54 -6.89 16.61
N ASP A 221 -11.68 -5.98 16.20
CA ASP A 221 -11.20 -4.86 17.00
C ASP A 221 -12.24 -3.72 17.09
N ILE A 222 -13.33 -3.82 16.30
CA ILE A 222 -14.39 -2.82 16.29
C ILE A 222 -15.36 -3.07 17.44
N GLN A 223 -15.65 -2.05 18.24
CA GLN A 223 -16.67 -2.12 19.28
C GLN A 223 -18.04 -2.47 18.69
N GLY A 224 -18.56 -3.65 19.02
CA GLY A 224 -19.87 -4.12 18.55
C GLY A 224 -19.81 -5.19 17.46
N TYR A 225 -18.64 -5.70 17.08
CA TYR A 225 -18.55 -6.89 16.26
C TYR A 225 -19.11 -8.10 17.01
N HIS A 226 -20.25 -8.61 16.58
CA HIS A 226 -20.82 -9.87 17.05
C HIS A 226 -20.97 -10.82 15.87
N PRO A 227 -20.24 -11.95 15.88
CA PRO A 227 -20.29 -12.93 14.78
C PRO A 227 -21.65 -13.62 14.60
N ALA A 228 -22.59 -13.38 15.49
CA ALA A 228 -23.95 -13.89 15.38
C ALA A 228 -24.95 -12.95 16.07
N GLY A 229 -25.72 -12.17 15.33
CA GLY A 229 -27.00 -11.65 15.80
C GLY A 229 -27.16 -10.16 16.05
N SER A 230 -26.22 -9.28 15.67
CA SER A 230 -26.44 -7.82 15.71
C SER A 230 -26.54 -7.18 14.34
N SER A 231 -27.20 -6.02 14.27
CA SER A 231 -27.53 -5.30 13.04
C SER A 231 -26.35 -4.74 12.22
N SER A 232 -25.13 -4.85 12.72
CA SER A 232 -23.90 -4.52 12.00
C SER A 232 -23.07 -5.78 11.80
N ARG A 233 -23.32 -6.50 10.70
CA ARG A 233 -22.56 -7.69 10.31
C ARG A 233 -21.55 -7.32 9.23
N ILE A 234 -20.29 -7.57 9.52
CA ILE A 234 -19.26 -7.79 8.53
C ILE A 234 -19.18 -9.30 8.35
N ASP A 235 -19.99 -9.86 7.46
CA ASP A 235 -19.81 -11.22 7.00
C ASP A 235 -18.88 -11.19 5.79
N ALA A 236 -17.57 -11.29 6.00
CA ALA A 236 -16.67 -11.61 4.92
C ALA A 236 -16.89 -13.08 4.56
N VAL A 237 -17.58 -13.35 3.46
CA VAL A 237 -17.88 -14.71 3.00
C VAL A 237 -17.20 -14.96 1.67
N HIS A 238 -16.30 -15.94 1.66
CA HIS A 238 -15.82 -16.56 0.43
C HIS A 238 -16.95 -17.40 -0.18
N ARG A 239 -17.34 -17.16 -1.44
CA ARG A 239 -18.11 -18.10 -2.24
C ARG A 239 -17.31 -18.50 -3.47
N PRO A 240 -16.94 -19.78 -3.61
CA PRO A 240 -16.63 -20.33 -4.91
C PRO A 240 -17.95 -20.47 -5.69
N GLY A 241 -18.03 -19.79 -6.82
CA GLY A 241 -18.95 -19.96 -7.93
C GLY A 241 -20.35 -20.53 -7.63
N SER A 242 -21.32 -19.67 -7.29
CA SER A 242 -22.74 -20.00 -7.50
C SER A 242 -23.46 -18.73 -7.94
N GLY A 243 -23.97 -18.76 -9.19
CA GLY A 243 -24.74 -17.67 -9.76
C GLY A 243 -26.05 -17.47 -9.01
N GLN A 244 -26.15 -16.33 -8.36
CA GLN A 244 -27.42 -15.63 -8.10
C GLN A 244 -27.13 -14.14 -8.12
N GLU A 245 -27.85 -13.42 -8.98
CA GLU A 245 -27.76 -12.01 -9.24
C GLU A 245 -28.15 -11.20 -7.99
N CYS A 246 -27.17 -10.47 -7.42
CA CYS A 246 -27.44 -9.32 -6.57
C CYS A 246 -27.06 -8.05 -7.35
N PRO A 247 -27.79 -6.93 -7.21
CA PRO A 247 -27.39 -5.69 -7.87
C PRO A 247 -26.05 -5.22 -7.30
N VAL A 248 -25.05 -5.20 -8.18
CA VAL A 248 -23.68 -4.82 -7.85
C VAL A 248 -23.51 -3.32 -8.09
N PHE A 249 -23.20 -2.56 -7.04
CA PHE A 249 -22.66 -1.21 -7.18
C PHE A 249 -21.15 -1.31 -7.04
N ASN A 250 -20.43 -1.07 -8.13
CA ASN A 250 -18.98 -1.03 -8.16
C ASN A 250 -18.57 0.45 -8.09
N ILE A 251 -18.07 0.89 -6.93
CA ILE A 251 -17.43 2.21 -6.77
C ILE A 251 -15.95 1.99 -7.06
N ARG A 252 -15.57 2.14 -8.34
CA ARG A 252 -14.19 2.28 -8.77
C ARG A 252 -13.95 3.70 -9.23
#